data_5a885bb31ca09e8a49bd81fd1d607b33
#
_entry.id   5a885bb31ca09e8a49bd81fd1d607b33
#
_cell.length_a   1.000
_cell.length_b   1.000
_cell.length_c   1.000
_cell.angle_alpha   90.00
_cell.angle_beta   90.00
_cell.angle_gamma   90.00
#
_symmetry.space_group_name_H-M   'P 1'
#
loop_
_entity.id
_entity.type
_entity.pdbx_description
1 polymer ?
#
loop_
_entity_poly.entity_id
_entity_poly.type
_entity_poly.pdbx_seq_one_letter_code
_entity_poly.pdbx_strand_id
1 'polypeptide(L)'
;MSNWGKPVLTKQGLKLQAKVDAGNAMQLTKCRLGSGTIGSGQQLEDLTELVAPVQTLPIASVTYSDDSHACIISAVTDNSTVTTGYYLREFGIYAKDPDDGEILYAVASDSEPDFIPAKGTSTVISQEIGVALTFANAANVTAAVNTSATATISYVNTYVTNAVADLKDMTGASPAQGGVHGLVPAPGRGVTKNRFLQADGTWAFVNEMTGASAGAAGASGLVPAPAAGNSTRYLRSDGS
;
A
#
# COMPACT_ATOMS: atom_id res chain seq x y z
N MET A 1 4.69 -13.88 -26.20
CA MET A 1 3.96 -12.98 -25.26
C MET A 1 2.68 -13.69 -24.89
N SER A 2 2.41 -13.90 -23.61
CA SER A 2 1.18 -14.60 -23.19
C SER A 2 -0.08 -13.90 -23.73
N ASN A 3 -1.05 -14.69 -24.13
CA ASN A 3 -2.31 -14.21 -24.72
C ASN A 3 -3.51 -14.79 -23.93
N TRP A 4 -3.75 -14.18 -22.77
CA TRP A 4 -4.83 -14.58 -21.90
C TRP A 4 -6.20 -14.28 -22.50
N GLY A 5 -7.04 -15.28 -22.51
CA GLY A 5 -8.47 -15.10 -22.78
C GLY A 5 -9.15 -14.29 -21.66
N LYS A 6 -10.36 -13.80 -21.96
CA LYS A 6 -11.17 -13.16 -20.92
C LYS A 6 -11.50 -14.16 -19.82
N PRO A 7 -11.42 -13.76 -18.53
CA PRO A 7 -11.86 -14.63 -17.44
C PRO A 7 -13.36 -14.93 -17.57
N VAL A 8 -13.71 -16.19 -17.34
CA VAL A 8 -15.08 -16.71 -17.42
C VAL A 8 -15.50 -17.21 -16.05
N LEU A 9 -16.70 -16.84 -15.60
CA LEU A 9 -17.30 -17.42 -14.41
C LEU A 9 -17.70 -18.88 -14.70
N THR A 10 -17.37 -19.77 -13.79
CA THR A 10 -17.87 -21.15 -13.89
C THR A 10 -19.37 -21.21 -13.56
N LYS A 11 -20.03 -22.32 -13.86
CA LYS A 11 -21.43 -22.53 -13.47
C LYS A 11 -21.63 -22.45 -11.95
N GLN A 12 -20.65 -22.90 -11.17
CA GLN A 12 -20.63 -22.73 -9.71
C GLN A 12 -20.40 -21.27 -9.33
N GLY A 13 -19.49 -20.61 -10.03
CA GLY A 13 -19.23 -19.18 -9.84
C GLY A 13 -20.46 -18.32 -10.12
N LEU A 14 -21.22 -18.61 -11.18
CA LEU A 14 -22.47 -17.92 -11.49
C LEU A 14 -23.54 -18.11 -10.39
N LYS A 15 -23.63 -19.33 -9.81
CA LYS A 15 -24.53 -19.58 -8.67
C LYS A 15 -24.14 -18.75 -7.46
N LEU A 16 -22.84 -18.72 -7.14
CA LEU A 16 -22.33 -17.91 -6.03
C LEU A 16 -22.57 -16.43 -6.30
N GLN A 17 -22.34 -15.96 -7.52
CA GLN A 17 -22.60 -14.56 -7.89
C GLN A 17 -24.06 -14.17 -7.63
N ALA A 18 -25.01 -15.02 -8.02
CA ALA A 18 -26.43 -14.77 -7.76
C ALA A 18 -26.76 -14.70 -6.25
N LYS A 19 -26.08 -15.51 -5.41
CA LYS A 19 -26.21 -15.41 -3.94
C LYS A 19 -25.65 -14.08 -3.41
N VAL A 20 -24.53 -13.61 -3.96
CA VAL A 20 -23.92 -12.33 -3.59
C VAL A 20 -24.80 -11.16 -3.99
N ASP A 21 -25.40 -11.21 -5.16
CA ASP A 21 -26.34 -10.18 -5.63
C ASP A 21 -27.62 -10.15 -4.76
N ALA A 22 -28.00 -11.29 -4.19
CA ALA A 22 -29.06 -11.41 -3.19
C ALA A 22 -28.67 -10.97 -1.77
N GLY A 23 -27.42 -10.50 -1.57
CA GLY A 23 -26.95 -9.92 -0.30
C GLY A 23 -26.02 -10.81 0.52
N ASN A 24 -25.64 -12.00 0.07
CA ASN A 24 -24.64 -12.80 0.74
C ASN A 24 -23.24 -12.21 0.55
N ALA A 25 -22.35 -12.46 1.50
CA ALA A 25 -20.94 -12.10 1.35
C ALA A 25 -20.21 -13.13 0.49
N MET A 26 -19.31 -12.66 -0.39
CA MET A 26 -18.36 -13.50 -1.11
C MET A 26 -16.98 -13.40 -0.45
N GLN A 27 -16.35 -14.54 -0.24
CA GLN A 27 -14.97 -14.62 0.22
C GLN A 27 -14.11 -15.32 -0.83
N LEU A 28 -13.24 -14.57 -1.49
CA LEU A 28 -12.20 -15.12 -2.35
C LEU A 28 -11.11 -15.75 -1.47
N THR A 29 -10.70 -16.98 -1.78
CA THR A 29 -9.81 -17.79 -0.89
C THR A 29 -8.40 -17.92 -1.42
N LYS A 30 -8.22 -18.20 -2.69
CA LYS A 30 -6.92 -18.44 -3.32
C LYS A 30 -6.99 -18.30 -4.84
N CYS A 31 -5.83 -18.26 -5.47
CA CYS A 31 -5.66 -18.49 -6.90
C CYS A 31 -4.92 -19.80 -7.13
N ARG A 32 -5.13 -20.45 -8.27
CA ARG A 32 -4.33 -21.58 -8.71
C ARG A 32 -3.88 -21.40 -10.15
N LEU A 33 -2.68 -21.87 -10.43
CA LEU A 33 -2.11 -21.93 -11.76
C LEU A 33 -2.12 -23.38 -12.24
N GLY A 34 -2.37 -23.54 -13.52
CA GLY A 34 -2.41 -24.85 -14.15
C GLY A 34 -1.74 -24.89 -15.50
N SER A 35 -1.44 -26.12 -15.94
CA SER A 35 -0.83 -26.40 -17.24
C SER A 35 -1.78 -27.12 -18.20
N GLY A 36 -3.04 -27.28 -17.81
CA GLY A 36 -4.04 -28.01 -18.57
C GLY A 36 -4.42 -27.36 -19.87
N THR A 37 -4.90 -28.16 -20.79
CA THR A 37 -5.53 -27.71 -22.02
C THR A 37 -6.97 -28.19 -22.03
N ILE A 38 -7.91 -27.31 -22.34
CA ILE A 38 -9.32 -27.65 -22.42
C ILE A 38 -9.55 -28.63 -23.57
N GLY A 39 -10.22 -29.73 -23.26
CA GLY A 39 -10.56 -30.74 -24.24
C GLY A 39 -11.54 -30.25 -25.30
N SER A 40 -11.53 -30.92 -26.46
CA SER A 40 -12.50 -30.62 -27.51
C SER A 40 -13.94 -30.83 -27.01
N GLY A 41 -14.76 -29.77 -27.09
CA GLY A 41 -16.15 -29.77 -26.62
C GLY A 41 -16.34 -29.44 -25.15
N GLN A 42 -15.30 -29.27 -24.37
CA GLN A 42 -15.35 -28.80 -23.00
C GLN A 42 -15.36 -27.26 -22.98
N GLN A 43 -16.19 -26.67 -22.13
CA GLN A 43 -16.26 -25.22 -21.95
C GLN A 43 -15.62 -24.82 -20.61
N LEU A 44 -15.00 -23.63 -20.55
CA LEU A 44 -14.41 -23.09 -19.32
C LEU A 44 -15.43 -22.99 -18.18
N GLU A 45 -16.65 -22.61 -18.50
CA GLU A 45 -17.76 -22.46 -17.55
C GLU A 45 -18.22 -23.78 -16.90
N ASP A 46 -17.91 -24.91 -17.52
CA ASP A 46 -18.26 -26.25 -17.01
C ASP A 46 -17.23 -26.80 -16.02
N LEU A 47 -16.09 -26.14 -15.89
CA LEU A 47 -15.03 -26.58 -14.99
C LEU A 47 -15.45 -26.42 -13.53
N THR A 48 -15.19 -27.46 -12.76
CA THR A 48 -15.30 -27.45 -11.28
C THR A 48 -13.93 -27.34 -10.60
N GLU A 49 -12.86 -27.59 -11.36
CA GLU A 49 -11.46 -27.50 -10.99
C GLU A 49 -10.64 -27.19 -12.25
N LEU A 50 -9.41 -26.67 -12.13
CA LEU A 50 -8.48 -26.56 -13.25
C LEU A 50 -8.21 -27.95 -13.84
N VAL A 51 -7.96 -28.01 -15.15
CA VAL A 51 -7.70 -29.29 -15.85
C VAL A 51 -6.40 -29.96 -15.33
N ALA A 52 -5.36 -29.18 -15.13
CA ALA A 52 -4.08 -29.65 -14.57
C ALA A 52 -3.48 -28.62 -13.62
N PRO A 53 -3.96 -28.53 -12.38
CA PRO A 53 -3.46 -27.57 -11.41
C PRO A 53 -2.01 -27.89 -11.00
N VAL A 54 -1.14 -26.87 -10.94
CA VAL A 54 0.29 -27.00 -10.60
C VAL A 54 0.66 -26.21 -9.35
N GLN A 55 0.28 -24.95 -9.26
CA GLN A 55 0.60 -24.11 -8.11
C GLN A 55 -0.65 -23.57 -7.45
N THR A 56 -0.61 -23.44 -6.12
CA THR A 56 -1.62 -22.71 -5.34
C THR A 56 -0.99 -21.45 -4.81
N LEU A 57 -1.61 -20.32 -5.07
CA LEU A 57 -1.12 -18.99 -4.72
C LEU A 57 -2.11 -18.33 -3.77
N PRO A 58 -1.62 -17.65 -2.74
CA PRO A 58 -2.46 -16.75 -1.96
C PRO A 58 -2.87 -15.55 -2.82
N ILE A 59 -4.01 -14.95 -2.50
CA ILE A 59 -4.40 -13.67 -3.08
C ILE A 59 -3.49 -12.60 -2.47
N ALA A 60 -2.79 -11.87 -3.32
CA ALA A 60 -1.88 -10.80 -2.91
C ALA A 60 -2.63 -9.48 -2.69
N SER A 61 -3.58 -9.16 -3.56
CA SER A 61 -4.42 -7.97 -3.41
C SER A 61 -5.75 -8.11 -4.14
N VAL A 62 -6.74 -7.34 -3.67
CA VAL A 62 -7.98 -7.06 -4.39
C VAL A 62 -8.15 -5.55 -4.41
N THR A 63 -8.09 -4.95 -5.58
CA THR A 63 -8.18 -3.50 -5.76
C THR A 63 -9.28 -3.16 -6.77
N TYR A 64 -10.03 -2.09 -6.48
CA TYR A 64 -10.98 -1.55 -7.44
C TYR A 64 -10.27 -0.64 -8.43
N SER A 65 -10.58 -0.76 -9.70
CA SER A 65 -10.09 0.11 -10.77
C SER A 65 -11.23 0.98 -11.29
N ASP A 66 -11.10 2.29 -11.15
CA ASP A 66 -12.06 3.27 -11.65
C ASP A 66 -12.13 3.25 -13.18
N ASP A 67 -11.00 3.04 -13.87
CA ASP A 67 -10.91 3.03 -15.32
C ASP A 67 -11.68 1.86 -15.95
N SER A 68 -11.58 0.67 -15.35
CA SER A 68 -12.23 -0.55 -15.86
C SER A 68 -13.55 -0.88 -15.17
N HIS A 69 -13.92 -0.16 -14.11
CA HIS A 69 -15.06 -0.46 -13.24
C HIS A 69 -15.07 -1.93 -12.78
N ALA A 70 -13.89 -2.46 -12.47
CA ALA A 70 -13.71 -3.86 -12.12
C ALA A 70 -12.81 -3.99 -10.86
N CYS A 71 -12.96 -5.10 -10.16
CA CYS A 71 -12.00 -5.51 -9.14
C CYS A 71 -10.86 -6.27 -9.80
N ILE A 72 -9.64 -5.82 -9.56
CA ILE A 72 -8.43 -6.54 -10.00
C ILE A 72 -7.99 -7.42 -8.84
N ILE A 73 -7.96 -8.72 -9.08
CA ILE A 73 -7.49 -9.74 -8.16
C ILE A 73 -6.09 -10.11 -8.60
N SER A 74 -5.10 -9.86 -7.75
CA SER A 74 -3.69 -10.15 -8.04
C SER A 74 -3.16 -11.31 -7.21
N ALA A 75 -2.31 -12.12 -7.83
CA ALA A 75 -1.50 -13.14 -7.18
C ALA A 75 -0.06 -13.06 -7.70
N VAL A 76 0.90 -13.40 -6.85
CA VAL A 76 2.31 -13.44 -7.24
C VAL A 76 2.75 -14.89 -7.31
N THR A 77 3.32 -15.28 -8.44
CA THR A 77 3.96 -16.58 -8.63
C THR A 77 5.46 -16.43 -8.73
N ASP A 78 6.15 -17.43 -8.25
CA ASP A 78 7.59 -17.64 -8.46
C ASP A 78 7.86 -19.12 -8.77
N ASN A 79 9.08 -19.41 -9.20
CA ASN A 79 9.47 -20.80 -9.47
C ASN A 79 10.20 -21.49 -8.31
N SER A 80 10.22 -20.90 -7.11
CA SER A 80 10.94 -21.45 -5.94
C SER A 80 10.42 -22.82 -5.49
N THR A 81 9.14 -23.08 -5.72
CA THR A 81 8.47 -24.34 -5.36
C THR A 81 8.20 -25.26 -6.56
N VAL A 82 8.50 -24.84 -7.77
CA VAL A 82 8.23 -25.59 -9.00
C VAL A 82 9.27 -26.71 -9.17
N THR A 83 8.85 -27.95 -9.03
CA THR A 83 9.74 -29.12 -9.16
C THR A 83 9.98 -29.52 -10.62
N THR A 84 8.98 -29.34 -11.47
CA THR A 84 9.04 -29.63 -12.90
C THR A 84 8.51 -28.42 -13.66
N GLY A 85 9.29 -27.89 -14.61
CA GLY A 85 8.86 -26.74 -15.43
C GLY A 85 7.58 -27.05 -16.21
N TYR A 86 6.73 -26.04 -16.38
CA TYR A 86 5.43 -26.21 -17.04
C TYR A 86 5.06 -24.96 -17.86
N TYR A 87 4.15 -25.11 -18.79
CA TYR A 87 3.53 -24.00 -19.50
C TYR A 87 2.32 -23.49 -18.72
N LEU A 88 2.32 -22.22 -18.37
CA LEU A 88 1.24 -21.57 -17.60
C LEU A 88 0.04 -21.31 -18.53
N ARG A 89 -0.94 -22.21 -18.53
CA ARG A 89 -2.11 -22.21 -19.42
C ARG A 89 -3.40 -21.83 -18.75
N GLU A 90 -3.49 -22.02 -17.44
CA GLU A 90 -4.73 -21.86 -16.68
C GLU A 90 -4.49 -20.97 -15.46
N PHE A 91 -5.42 -20.07 -15.21
CA PHE A 91 -5.50 -19.28 -13.99
C PHE A 91 -6.91 -19.40 -13.42
N GLY A 92 -7.02 -19.95 -12.21
CA GLY A 92 -8.28 -20.12 -11.51
C GLY A 92 -8.36 -19.28 -10.25
N ILE A 93 -9.51 -18.65 -10.03
CA ILE A 93 -9.87 -17.92 -8.81
C ILE A 93 -10.87 -18.75 -8.04
N TYR A 94 -10.61 -18.99 -6.76
CA TYR A 94 -11.45 -19.77 -5.88
C TYR A 94 -12.14 -18.89 -4.85
N ALA A 95 -13.36 -19.27 -4.53
CA ALA A 95 -14.18 -18.59 -3.54
C ALA A 95 -14.90 -19.58 -2.65
N LYS A 96 -15.29 -19.14 -1.46
CA LYS A 96 -16.07 -19.92 -0.52
C LYS A 96 -17.56 -19.70 -0.79
N ASP A 97 -18.25 -20.75 -1.23
CA ASP A 97 -19.71 -20.79 -1.29
C ASP A 97 -20.26 -21.22 0.08
N PRO A 98 -21.31 -20.58 0.62
CA PRO A 98 -21.88 -20.95 1.92
C PRO A 98 -22.44 -22.38 1.99
N ASP A 99 -22.88 -22.94 0.87
CA ASP A 99 -23.53 -24.25 0.80
C ASP A 99 -22.57 -25.34 0.28
N ASP A 100 -21.78 -25.02 -0.78
CA ASP A 100 -20.96 -25.98 -1.51
C ASP A 100 -19.47 -25.96 -1.04
N GLY A 101 -19.08 -25.06 -0.13
CA GLY A 101 -17.71 -24.92 0.32
C GLY A 101 -16.82 -24.14 -0.65
N GLU A 102 -15.57 -24.57 -0.83
CA GLU A 102 -14.65 -23.90 -1.76
C GLU A 102 -14.91 -24.37 -3.20
N ILE A 103 -15.16 -23.43 -4.09
CA ILE A 103 -15.48 -23.67 -5.51
C ILE A 103 -14.49 -22.92 -6.42
N LEU A 104 -14.32 -23.42 -7.65
CA LEU A 104 -13.71 -22.66 -8.73
C LEU A 104 -14.71 -21.60 -9.20
N TYR A 105 -14.45 -20.32 -8.83
CA TYR A 105 -15.34 -19.21 -9.14
C TYR A 105 -15.18 -18.71 -10.56
N ALA A 106 -13.95 -18.45 -10.97
CA ALA A 106 -13.62 -17.96 -12.30
C ALA A 106 -12.35 -18.61 -12.82
N VAL A 107 -12.26 -18.71 -14.14
CA VAL A 107 -11.10 -19.30 -14.82
C VAL A 107 -10.76 -18.50 -16.07
N ALA A 108 -9.47 -18.36 -16.35
CA ALA A 108 -8.93 -17.86 -17.61
C ALA A 108 -7.95 -18.87 -18.18
N SER A 109 -7.85 -18.93 -19.50
CA SER A 109 -6.91 -19.76 -20.23
C SER A 109 -6.03 -18.92 -21.15
N ASP A 110 -4.75 -19.35 -21.30
CA ASP A 110 -3.78 -18.72 -22.19
C ASP A 110 -3.58 -19.58 -23.44
N SER A 111 -3.73 -18.98 -24.62
CA SER A 111 -3.52 -19.63 -25.90
C SER A 111 -2.05 -19.64 -26.34
N GLU A 112 -1.21 -18.73 -25.81
CA GLU A 112 0.22 -18.61 -26.08
C GLU A 112 1.02 -18.60 -24.76
N PRO A 113 1.00 -19.72 -24.01
CA PRO A 113 1.44 -19.75 -22.62
C PRO A 113 2.95 -19.58 -22.47
N ASP A 114 3.34 -18.81 -21.48
CA ASP A 114 4.73 -18.69 -21.06
C ASP A 114 5.20 -19.94 -20.30
N PHE A 115 6.50 -20.25 -20.42
CA PHE A 115 7.11 -21.39 -19.72
C PHE A 115 7.63 -20.97 -18.35
N ILE A 116 7.20 -21.64 -17.31
CA ILE A 116 7.71 -21.49 -15.93
C ILE A 116 8.76 -22.59 -15.69
N PRO A 117 10.05 -22.25 -15.53
CA PRO A 117 11.10 -23.24 -15.31
C PRO A 117 11.07 -23.83 -13.91
N ALA A 118 11.63 -25.03 -13.77
CA ALA A 118 11.80 -25.67 -12.45
C ALA A 118 12.75 -24.86 -11.56
N LYS A 119 12.59 -25.02 -10.24
CA LYS A 119 13.53 -24.48 -9.24
C LYS A 119 14.94 -25.02 -9.47
N GLY A 120 15.95 -24.20 -9.12
CA GLY A 120 17.36 -24.61 -9.25
C GLY A 120 17.93 -24.45 -10.66
N THR A 121 17.16 -23.99 -11.64
CA THR A 121 17.69 -23.47 -12.92
C THR A 121 18.31 -22.10 -12.69
N SER A 122 19.17 -21.65 -13.62
CA SER A 122 19.76 -20.31 -13.54
C SER A 122 18.76 -19.18 -13.71
N THR A 123 17.53 -19.50 -14.12
CA THR A 123 16.46 -18.52 -14.33
C THR A 123 15.54 -18.49 -13.11
N VAL A 124 15.50 -17.35 -12.43
CA VAL A 124 14.54 -17.04 -11.37
C VAL A 124 13.43 -16.22 -12.00
N ILE A 125 12.18 -16.68 -11.81
CA ILE A 125 10.98 -15.96 -12.25
C ILE A 125 10.23 -15.52 -11.01
N SER A 126 9.80 -14.27 -11.00
CA SER A 126 8.78 -13.75 -10.11
C SER A 126 7.84 -12.89 -10.97
N GLN A 127 6.56 -13.24 -10.99
CA GLN A 127 5.58 -12.62 -11.85
C GLN A 127 4.30 -12.33 -11.08
N GLU A 128 3.78 -11.12 -11.21
CA GLU A 128 2.44 -10.77 -10.77
C GLU A 128 1.43 -11.09 -11.88
N ILE A 129 0.35 -11.77 -11.52
CA ILE A 129 -0.77 -12.07 -12.41
C ILE A 129 -1.99 -11.37 -11.83
N GLY A 130 -2.58 -10.45 -12.62
CA GLY A 130 -3.79 -9.73 -12.26
C GLY A 130 -4.95 -10.12 -13.16
N VAL A 131 -6.10 -10.41 -12.58
CA VAL A 131 -7.33 -10.70 -13.30
C VAL A 131 -8.40 -9.70 -12.90
N ALA A 132 -8.97 -9.01 -13.88
CA ALA A 132 -10.05 -8.06 -13.69
C ALA A 132 -11.41 -8.77 -13.75
N LEU A 133 -12.19 -8.64 -12.68
CA LEU A 133 -13.57 -9.16 -12.60
C LEU A 133 -14.54 -8.04 -12.23
N THR A 134 -15.69 -8.01 -12.87
CA THR A 134 -16.77 -7.08 -12.53
C THR A 134 -17.74 -7.73 -11.57
N PHE A 135 -18.02 -7.07 -10.45
CA PHE A 135 -19.00 -7.50 -9.47
C PHE A 135 -20.16 -6.51 -9.42
N ALA A 136 -21.39 -7.00 -9.46
CA ALA A 136 -22.57 -6.16 -9.34
C ALA A 136 -22.68 -5.49 -7.94
N ASN A 137 -22.15 -6.14 -6.91
CA ASN A 137 -22.11 -5.61 -5.53
C ASN A 137 -20.72 -5.81 -4.89
N ALA A 138 -19.77 -4.98 -5.29
CA ALA A 138 -18.39 -5.06 -4.82
C ALA A 138 -18.23 -4.86 -3.30
N ALA A 139 -19.18 -4.20 -2.63
CA ALA A 139 -19.14 -4.00 -1.18
C ALA A 139 -19.22 -5.29 -0.37
N ASN A 140 -19.78 -6.35 -0.95
CA ASN A 140 -19.93 -7.66 -0.29
C ASN A 140 -18.80 -8.64 -0.66
N VAL A 141 -17.79 -8.20 -1.42
CA VAL A 141 -16.67 -9.05 -1.83
C VAL A 141 -15.50 -8.82 -0.89
N THR A 142 -15.05 -9.87 -0.25
CA THR A 142 -13.85 -9.89 0.60
C THR A 142 -12.84 -10.90 0.05
N ALA A 143 -11.58 -10.75 0.41
CA ALA A 143 -10.55 -11.72 0.09
C ALA A 143 -9.79 -12.12 1.35
N ALA A 144 -9.44 -13.39 1.45
CA ALA A 144 -8.46 -13.86 2.42
C ALA A 144 -7.06 -13.50 1.91
N VAL A 145 -6.64 -12.25 2.12
CA VAL A 145 -5.29 -11.82 1.77
C VAL A 145 -4.30 -12.42 2.76
N ASN A 146 -3.37 -13.22 2.27
CA ASN A 146 -2.32 -13.76 3.11
C ASN A 146 -1.24 -12.70 3.32
N THR A 147 -1.07 -12.23 4.55
CA THR A 147 -0.05 -11.26 4.93
C THR A 147 1.38 -11.78 4.75
N SER A 148 1.56 -13.10 4.59
CA SER A 148 2.84 -13.73 4.23
C SER A 148 3.06 -13.81 2.72
N ALA A 149 2.09 -13.39 1.90
CA ALA A 149 2.28 -13.29 0.46
C ALA A 149 3.34 -12.23 0.16
N THR A 150 4.18 -12.49 -0.83
CA THR A 150 5.14 -11.50 -1.32
C THR A 150 4.36 -10.27 -1.80
N ALA A 151 4.61 -9.11 -1.18
CA ALA A 151 3.96 -7.88 -1.57
C ALA A 151 4.35 -7.53 -3.02
N THR A 152 3.36 -7.19 -3.83
CA THR A 152 3.62 -6.77 -5.21
C THR A 152 4.35 -5.43 -5.21
N ILE A 153 5.19 -5.18 -6.23
CA ILE A 153 5.86 -3.89 -6.41
C ILE A 153 4.82 -2.76 -6.49
N SER A 154 3.70 -3.00 -7.16
CA SER A 154 2.62 -2.03 -7.27
C SER A 154 1.99 -1.71 -5.91
N TYR A 155 1.72 -2.73 -5.08
CA TYR A 155 1.20 -2.54 -3.73
C TYR A 155 2.17 -1.74 -2.85
N VAL A 156 3.45 -2.13 -2.86
CA VAL A 156 4.50 -1.43 -2.08
C VAL A 156 4.63 0.02 -2.54
N ASN A 157 4.67 0.27 -3.84
CA ASN A 157 4.77 1.62 -4.39
C ASN A 157 3.55 2.48 -3.99
N THR A 158 2.33 1.94 -4.10
CA THR A 158 1.11 2.64 -3.70
C THR A 158 1.12 2.95 -2.20
N TYR A 159 1.47 1.97 -1.37
CA TYR A 159 1.55 2.14 0.08
C TYR A 159 2.60 3.19 0.48
N VAL A 160 3.81 3.11 -0.11
CA VAL A 160 4.90 4.07 0.14
C VAL A 160 4.50 5.46 -0.36
N THR A 161 3.91 5.58 -1.55
CA THR A 161 3.46 6.87 -2.09
C THR A 161 2.42 7.52 -1.18
N ASN A 162 1.44 6.76 -0.71
CA ASN A 162 0.42 7.27 0.22
C ASN A 162 1.02 7.64 1.57
N ALA A 163 1.89 6.79 2.12
CA ALA A 163 2.56 7.07 3.39
C ALA A 163 3.46 8.31 3.31
N VAL A 164 4.15 8.52 2.18
CA VAL A 164 4.97 9.71 1.95
C VAL A 164 4.10 10.96 1.72
N ALA A 165 2.95 10.82 1.04
CA ALA A 165 2.00 11.92 0.84
C ALA A 165 1.36 12.42 2.15
N ASP A 166 1.25 11.54 3.15
CA ASP A 166 0.78 11.89 4.49
C ASP A 166 1.85 12.61 5.33
N LEU A 167 3.14 12.51 4.94
CA LEU A 167 4.23 13.27 5.55
C LEU A 167 4.21 14.71 5.04
N LYS A 168 3.45 15.55 5.71
CA LYS A 168 3.36 16.98 5.37
C LYS A 168 4.53 17.73 5.98
N ASP A 169 5.00 18.75 5.26
CA ASP A 169 5.91 19.73 5.82
C ASP A 169 5.23 20.51 6.95
N MET A 170 6.01 20.86 7.95
CA MET A 170 5.53 21.74 9.00
C MET A 170 5.09 23.09 8.41
N THR A 171 3.89 23.52 8.76
CA THR A 171 3.45 24.89 8.41
C THR A 171 3.79 25.84 9.55
N GLY A 172 4.48 26.94 9.24
CA GLY A 172 4.81 27.95 10.23
C GLY A 172 3.56 28.57 10.89
N ALA A 173 3.71 29.00 12.14
CA ALA A 173 2.66 29.72 12.83
C ALA A 173 2.55 31.16 12.31
N SER A 174 1.35 31.73 12.34
CA SER A 174 1.05 33.14 12.11
C SER A 174 0.51 33.80 13.39
N PRO A 175 0.41 35.14 13.48
CA PRO A 175 -0.19 35.79 14.64
C PRO A 175 -1.62 35.34 14.95
N ALA A 176 -2.37 34.88 13.93
CA ALA A 176 -3.76 34.50 14.04
C ALA A 176 -3.96 32.99 14.20
N GLN A 177 -2.96 32.17 13.83
CA GLN A 177 -3.12 30.70 13.76
C GLN A 177 -1.84 29.99 14.17
N GLY A 178 -1.97 28.94 14.96
CA GLY A 178 -0.87 28.03 15.28
C GLY A 178 -0.35 27.31 14.04
N GLY A 179 0.93 26.94 14.05
CA GLY A 179 1.50 26.12 12.99
C GLY A 179 0.96 24.70 13.03
N VAL A 180 1.14 23.96 11.93
CA VAL A 180 0.78 22.53 11.84
C VAL A 180 2.08 21.73 11.88
N HIS A 181 2.09 20.68 12.71
CA HIS A 181 3.25 19.79 12.78
C HIS A 181 3.37 18.97 11.50
N GLY A 182 4.59 18.73 11.10
CA GLY A 182 4.94 17.84 9.99
C GLY A 182 6.15 17.01 10.39
N LEU A 183 7.22 17.05 9.61
CA LEU A 183 8.49 16.37 9.94
C LEU A 183 9.18 16.94 11.19
N VAL A 184 8.80 18.14 11.60
CA VAL A 184 9.20 18.75 12.87
C VAL A 184 7.97 19.24 13.62
N PRO A 185 8.02 19.32 14.98
CA PRO A 185 6.88 19.81 15.75
C PRO A 185 6.45 21.22 15.31
N ALA A 186 5.15 21.47 15.24
CA ALA A 186 4.62 22.78 14.89
C ALA A 186 4.93 23.82 15.96
N PRO A 187 5.34 25.06 15.61
CA PRO A 187 5.48 26.13 16.56
C PRO A 187 4.11 26.55 17.14
N GLY A 188 4.10 26.97 18.40
CA GLY A 188 2.88 27.43 19.06
C GLY A 188 2.26 28.69 18.41
N ARG A 189 0.97 28.88 18.61
CA ARG A 189 0.23 30.06 18.11
C ARG A 189 0.85 31.37 18.60
N GLY A 190 0.83 32.39 17.75
CA GLY A 190 1.28 33.74 18.10
C GLY A 190 2.79 33.96 17.99
N VAL A 191 3.52 32.98 17.49
CA VAL A 191 4.98 33.04 17.36
C VAL A 191 5.36 33.13 15.91
N THR A 192 5.90 34.26 15.51
CA THR A 192 6.29 34.52 14.12
C THR A 192 7.79 34.65 13.89
N LYS A 193 8.56 34.89 14.96
CA LYS A 193 10.02 35.09 14.90
C LYS A 193 10.72 34.61 16.16
N ASN A 194 12.04 34.49 16.12
CA ASN A 194 12.91 34.30 17.28
C ASN A 194 12.67 33.01 18.10
N ARG A 195 12.25 31.93 17.41
CA ARG A 195 12.22 30.59 18.03
C ARG A 195 13.11 29.63 17.30
N PHE A 196 13.66 28.70 18.05
CA PHE A 196 14.44 27.59 17.54
C PHE A 196 13.94 26.28 18.15
N LEU A 197 14.09 25.21 17.42
CA LEU A 197 13.76 23.86 17.89
C LEU A 197 14.89 23.40 18.82
N GLN A 198 14.55 23.01 20.03
CA GLN A 198 15.49 22.44 20.99
C GLN A 198 15.72 20.93 20.72
N ALA A 199 16.77 20.40 21.33
CA ALA A 199 17.11 18.98 21.21
C ALA A 199 16.05 18.05 21.82
N ASP A 200 15.22 18.54 22.74
CA ASP A 200 14.07 17.82 23.34
C ASP A 200 12.81 17.86 22.46
N GLY A 201 12.88 18.46 21.26
CA GLY A 201 11.74 18.58 20.35
C GLY A 201 10.79 19.74 20.66
N THR A 202 11.11 20.61 21.60
CA THR A 202 10.30 21.78 21.94
C THR A 202 10.83 23.05 21.29
N TRP A 203 9.92 24.04 21.09
CA TRP A 203 10.28 25.34 20.55
C TRP A 203 10.63 26.31 21.66
N ALA A 204 11.88 26.75 21.68
CA ALA A 204 12.35 27.76 22.64
C ALA A 204 12.41 29.14 22.04
N PHE A 205 12.39 30.14 22.90
CA PHE A 205 12.49 31.54 22.54
C PHE A 205 13.94 32.01 22.58
N VAL A 206 14.38 32.68 21.54
CA VAL A 206 15.62 33.47 21.59
C VAL A 206 15.25 34.89 21.94
N ASN A 207 15.50 35.28 23.18
CA ASN A 207 15.30 36.66 23.60
C ASN A 207 16.34 37.57 22.95
N GLU A 208 15.90 38.65 22.36
CA GLU A 208 16.80 39.74 21.97
C GLU A 208 17.29 40.46 23.25
N MET A 209 18.56 40.69 23.32
CA MET A 209 19.11 41.52 24.41
C MET A 209 18.57 42.93 24.31
N THR A 210 18.02 43.44 25.36
CA THR A 210 17.66 44.85 25.45
C THR A 210 18.77 45.63 26.17
N GLY A 211 19.27 46.69 25.56
CA GLY A 211 20.30 47.51 26.18
C GLY A 211 19.84 48.12 27.51
N ALA A 212 20.77 48.36 28.43
CA ALA A 212 20.50 49.11 29.65
C ALA A 212 20.35 50.59 29.38
N SER A 213 19.53 51.27 30.18
CA SER A 213 19.43 52.73 30.23
C SER A 213 19.98 53.25 31.56
N ALA A 214 20.08 54.57 31.74
CA ALA A 214 20.56 55.16 32.99
C ALA A 214 19.74 54.78 34.23
N GLY A 215 18.50 54.45 34.08
CA GLY A 215 17.59 54.11 35.18
C GLY A 215 17.07 52.67 35.20
N ALA A 216 17.45 51.84 34.22
CA ALA A 216 16.97 50.45 34.14
C ALA A 216 18.05 49.51 33.62
N ALA A 217 18.09 48.30 34.18
CA ALA A 217 18.92 47.21 33.65
C ALA A 217 18.39 46.75 32.27
N GLY A 218 19.30 46.28 31.44
CA GLY A 218 18.93 45.59 30.21
C GLY A 218 18.30 44.23 30.46
N ALA A 219 17.77 43.61 29.44
CA ALA A 219 17.30 42.24 29.49
C ALA A 219 18.28 41.30 28.76
N SER A 220 18.50 40.12 29.33
CA SER A 220 19.37 39.11 28.74
C SER A 220 18.75 38.47 27.53
N GLY A 221 19.57 38.25 26.51
CA GLY A 221 19.27 37.45 25.36
C GLY A 221 20.32 36.35 25.20
N LEU A 222 20.98 36.27 24.05
CA LEU A 222 22.14 35.38 23.85
C LEU A 222 23.38 35.81 24.60
N VAL A 223 23.41 37.00 25.09
CA VAL A 223 24.46 37.58 25.96
C VAL A 223 23.86 38.00 27.30
N PRO A 224 24.67 38.02 28.39
CA PRO A 224 24.20 38.49 29.70
C PRO A 224 23.58 39.90 29.61
N ALA A 225 22.54 40.14 30.42
CA ALA A 225 21.93 41.47 30.48
C ALA A 225 22.87 42.46 31.13
N PRO A 226 23.08 43.67 30.57
CA PRO A 226 23.86 44.70 31.23
C PRO A 226 23.10 45.26 32.44
N ALA A 227 23.82 45.57 33.52
CA ALA A 227 23.25 46.20 34.69
C ALA A 227 22.85 47.66 34.41
N ALA A 228 21.92 48.19 35.18
CA ALA A 228 21.51 49.61 35.07
C ALA A 228 22.72 50.54 35.19
N GLY A 229 22.76 51.59 34.41
CA GLY A 229 23.86 52.52 34.36
C GLY A 229 25.03 52.14 33.47
N ASN A 230 25.02 50.93 32.86
CA ASN A 230 26.10 50.45 32.00
C ASN A 230 25.83 50.63 30.50
N SER A 231 25.14 51.66 30.09
CA SER A 231 24.76 51.90 28.70
C SER A 231 25.94 52.12 27.73
N THR A 232 27.13 52.42 28.25
CA THR A 232 28.36 52.67 27.46
C THR A 232 29.39 51.55 27.54
N ARG A 233 29.06 50.43 28.20
CA ARG A 233 29.98 49.28 28.34
C ARG A 233 29.76 48.29 27.21
N TYR A 234 30.83 47.63 26.83
CA TYR A 234 30.86 46.56 25.86
C TYR A 234 31.04 45.23 26.55
N LEU A 235 30.40 44.19 25.97
CA LEU A 235 30.66 42.79 26.42
C LEU A 235 32.12 42.45 26.15
N ARG A 236 32.83 41.96 27.20
CA ARG A 236 34.20 41.53 27.07
C ARG A 236 34.30 40.08 26.61
N SER A 237 35.50 39.67 26.18
CA SER A 237 35.78 38.32 25.74
C SER A 237 35.61 37.24 26.84
N ASP A 238 35.61 37.66 28.12
CA ASP A 238 35.36 36.84 29.30
C ASP A 238 33.88 36.72 29.69
N GLY A 239 32.99 37.36 28.92
CA GLY A 239 31.54 37.37 29.14
C GLY A 239 31.06 38.37 30.20
N SER A 240 31.92 39.27 30.67
CA SER A 240 31.61 40.30 31.66
C SER A 240 31.38 41.65 31.03
#